data_99fc22d4f5b3c6122ca6d395ffacac80
#
_entry.id   99fc22d4f5b3c6122ca6d395ffacac80
#
_cell.length_a   1.000
_cell.length_b   1.000
_cell.length_c   1.000
_cell.angle_alpha   90.00
_cell.angle_beta   90.00
_cell.angle_gamma   90.00
#
_symmetry.space_group_name_H-M   'P 1'
#
loop_
_entity.id
_entity.type
_entity.pdbx_description
1 polymer ?
#
loop_
_entity_poly.entity_id
_entity_poly.type
_entity_poly.pdbx_seq_one_letter_code
_entity_poly.pdbx_strand_id
1 'polypeptide(L)'
;MSKHLKTGLYWFLALQFALGAVTKYWPGDTIFSTAYSVKFVDWGYPSWMRFVVGAIEGVAAVLLVIPDRRTRFLGATTLMFVLTGAVTTHIVNHDRAVESWAAPTHLVIMGVLAPANWPTDWRDLLRTPTAPTARTPRPSNEMTRVQHL
;
A
#
# COMPACT_ATOMS: atom_id res chain seq x y z
N MET A 1 9.15 -8.59 16.96
CA MET A 1 9.83 -7.63 16.05
C MET A 1 9.71 -6.24 16.64
N SER A 2 10.80 -5.49 16.82
CA SER A 2 10.77 -4.13 17.37
C SER A 2 9.98 -3.17 16.49
N LYS A 3 9.42 -2.09 17.06
CA LYS A 3 8.64 -1.08 16.29
C LYS A 3 9.50 -0.46 15.18
N HIS A 4 10.77 -0.21 15.46
CA HIS A 4 11.71 0.37 14.50
C HIS A 4 12.00 -0.55 13.30
N LEU A 5 12.14 -1.86 13.55
CA LEU A 5 12.36 -2.84 12.49
C LEU A 5 11.16 -2.95 11.55
N LYS A 6 9.94 -2.94 12.11
CA LYS A 6 8.70 -2.91 11.29
C LYS A 6 8.64 -1.65 10.42
N THR A 7 8.87 -0.49 11.00
CA THR A 7 8.85 0.77 10.26
C THR A 7 9.91 0.77 9.16
N GLY A 8 11.13 0.35 9.47
CA GLY A 8 12.21 0.24 8.48
C GLY A 8 11.86 -0.68 7.31
N LEU A 9 11.20 -1.81 7.55
CA LEU A 9 10.74 -2.73 6.51
C LEU A 9 9.74 -2.04 5.56
N TYR A 10 8.74 -1.32 6.08
CA TYR A 10 7.76 -0.63 5.23
C TYR A 10 8.41 0.48 4.40
N TRP A 11 9.34 1.25 4.97
CA TRP A 11 10.09 2.28 4.24
C TRP A 11 10.97 1.66 3.14
N PHE A 12 11.65 0.57 3.43
CA PHE A 12 12.48 -0.14 2.47
C PHE A 12 11.64 -0.65 1.28
N LEU A 13 10.50 -1.30 1.56
CA LEU A 13 9.60 -1.78 0.51
C LEU A 13 9.00 -0.62 -0.30
N ALA A 14 8.56 0.44 0.37
CA ALA A 14 8.02 1.61 -0.30
C ALA A 14 9.06 2.27 -1.22
N LEU A 15 10.32 2.36 -0.80
CA LEU A 15 11.41 2.87 -1.64
C LEU A 15 11.61 2.00 -2.88
N GLN A 16 11.60 0.67 -2.75
CA GLN A 16 11.75 -0.23 -3.88
C GLN A 16 10.63 -0.06 -4.90
N PHE A 17 9.36 0.02 -4.45
CA PHE A 17 8.22 0.25 -5.35
C PHE A 17 8.20 1.66 -5.93
N ALA A 18 8.62 2.67 -5.18
CA ALA A 18 8.77 4.03 -5.70
C ALA A 18 9.82 4.08 -6.81
N LEU A 19 10.96 3.42 -6.64
CA LEU A 19 11.98 3.29 -7.68
C LEU A 19 11.44 2.52 -8.89
N GLY A 20 10.73 1.42 -8.68
CA GLY A 20 10.06 0.66 -9.74
C GLY A 20 9.03 1.51 -10.50
N ALA A 21 8.27 2.34 -9.79
CA ALA A 21 7.34 3.30 -10.40
C ALA A 21 8.09 4.31 -11.28
N VAL A 22 9.14 4.95 -10.76
CA VAL A 22 9.93 5.95 -11.49
C VAL A 22 10.55 5.36 -12.75
N THR A 23 11.09 4.14 -12.71
CA THR A 23 11.69 3.49 -13.89
C THR A 23 10.67 3.25 -15.01
N LYS A 24 9.37 3.12 -14.70
CA LYS A 24 8.31 2.99 -15.70
C LYS A 24 8.04 4.30 -16.45
N TYR A 25 8.34 5.44 -15.83
CA TYR A 25 8.27 6.75 -16.49
C TYR A 25 9.56 7.09 -17.25
N TRP A 26 10.66 6.41 -16.94
CA TRP A 26 11.95 6.66 -17.59
C TRP A 26 11.91 6.23 -19.06
N PRO A 27 12.37 7.09 -20.01
CA PRO A 27 12.25 6.82 -21.45
C PRO A 27 13.29 5.83 -21.99
N GLY A 28 14.41 5.64 -21.28
CA GLY A 28 15.56 4.84 -21.72
C GLY A 28 15.82 3.61 -20.87
N ASP A 29 16.87 2.90 -21.22
CA ASP A 29 17.34 1.77 -20.45
C ASP A 29 17.84 2.21 -19.07
N THR A 30 17.73 1.32 -18.10
CA THR A 30 18.27 1.48 -16.77
C THR A 30 19.47 0.53 -16.58
N ILE A 31 20.27 0.76 -15.54
CA ILE A 31 21.37 -0.16 -15.19
C ILE A 31 20.90 -1.58 -14.86
N PHE A 32 19.59 -1.76 -14.61
CA PHE A 32 19.00 -3.03 -14.19
C PHE A 32 18.21 -3.73 -15.31
N SER A 33 17.75 -2.99 -16.33
CA SER A 33 16.89 -3.56 -17.36
C SER A 33 16.74 -2.65 -18.58
N THR A 34 16.34 -3.24 -19.72
CA THR A 34 15.82 -2.53 -20.89
C THR A 34 14.63 -1.63 -20.50
N ALA A 35 14.45 -0.55 -21.26
CA ALA A 35 13.37 0.42 -21.04
C ALA A 35 11.99 -0.24 -20.97
N TYR A 36 11.18 0.14 -20.00
CA TYR A 36 9.81 -0.37 -19.89
C TYR A 36 8.92 0.02 -21.08
N SER A 37 9.28 1.07 -21.81
CA SER A 37 8.62 1.43 -23.07
C SER A 37 8.73 0.33 -24.14
N VAL A 38 9.86 -0.38 -24.16
CA VAL A 38 10.08 -1.53 -25.04
C VAL A 38 9.45 -2.77 -24.45
N LYS A 39 9.73 -3.10 -23.19
CA LYS A 39 9.22 -4.31 -22.53
C LYS A 39 7.70 -4.45 -22.59
N PHE A 40 6.95 -3.36 -22.34
CA PHE A 40 5.48 -3.43 -22.39
C PHE A 40 4.97 -3.77 -23.79
N VAL A 41 5.60 -3.23 -24.84
CA VAL A 41 5.25 -3.56 -26.22
C VAL A 41 5.61 -5.00 -26.55
N ASP A 42 6.79 -5.47 -26.14
CA ASP A 42 7.23 -6.86 -26.34
C ASP A 42 6.30 -7.86 -25.65
N TRP A 43 5.74 -7.49 -24.48
CA TRP A 43 4.72 -8.27 -23.77
C TRP A 43 3.31 -8.16 -24.36
N GLY A 44 3.13 -7.41 -25.45
CA GLY A 44 1.83 -7.22 -26.10
C GLY A 44 0.93 -6.17 -25.45
N TYR A 45 1.47 -5.35 -24.55
CA TYR A 45 0.71 -4.25 -23.94
C TYR A 45 0.94 -2.92 -24.65
N PRO A 46 -0.05 -2.00 -24.63
CA PRO A 46 0.18 -0.63 -25.10
C PRO A 46 1.27 0.06 -24.26
N SER A 47 2.15 0.83 -24.91
CA SER A 47 3.27 1.49 -24.23
C SER A 47 2.85 2.45 -23.10
N TRP A 48 1.64 3.04 -23.18
CA TRP A 48 1.09 3.91 -22.13
C TRP A 48 0.74 3.17 -20.83
N MET A 49 0.48 1.86 -20.91
CA MET A 49 0.06 1.06 -19.74
C MET A 49 1.13 1.06 -18.64
N ARG A 50 2.41 1.21 -19.01
CA ARG A 50 3.52 1.36 -18.06
C ARG A 50 3.30 2.53 -17.09
N PHE A 51 2.73 3.64 -17.56
CA PHE A 51 2.45 4.81 -16.74
C PHE A 51 1.34 4.54 -15.73
N VAL A 52 0.31 3.81 -16.13
CA VAL A 52 -0.77 3.40 -15.23
C VAL A 52 -0.24 2.48 -14.12
N VAL A 53 0.54 1.46 -14.50
CA VAL A 53 1.15 0.55 -13.53
C VAL A 53 2.10 1.30 -12.60
N GLY A 54 2.95 2.19 -13.14
CA GLY A 54 3.83 3.02 -12.34
C GLY A 54 3.08 3.94 -11.37
N ALA A 55 1.98 4.55 -11.80
CA ALA A 55 1.14 5.38 -10.92
C ALA A 55 0.54 4.56 -9.76
N ILE A 56 0.01 3.37 -10.06
CA ILE A 56 -0.56 2.48 -9.04
C ILE A 56 0.52 2.05 -8.04
N GLU A 57 1.70 1.66 -8.51
CA GLU A 57 2.83 1.30 -7.64
C GLU A 57 3.28 2.48 -6.77
N GLY A 58 3.37 3.67 -7.33
CA GLY A 58 3.73 4.88 -6.58
C GLY A 58 2.73 5.22 -5.48
N VAL A 59 1.43 5.18 -5.79
CA VAL A 59 0.38 5.38 -4.78
C VAL A 59 0.44 4.31 -3.70
N ALA A 60 0.59 3.05 -4.08
CA ALA A 60 0.69 1.96 -3.12
C ALA A 60 1.94 2.06 -2.23
N ALA A 61 3.08 2.52 -2.78
CA ALA A 61 4.29 2.80 -2.01
C ALA A 61 4.05 3.88 -0.93
N VAL A 62 3.34 4.96 -1.27
CA VAL A 62 2.94 5.99 -0.30
C VAL A 62 2.04 5.41 0.78
N LEU A 63 1.05 4.58 0.43
CA LEU A 63 0.16 3.94 1.39
C LEU A 63 0.91 3.03 2.39
N LEU A 64 1.98 2.36 1.97
CA LEU A 64 2.80 1.53 2.85
C LEU A 64 3.56 2.33 3.91
N VAL A 65 3.98 3.55 3.60
CA VAL A 65 4.75 4.40 4.54
C VAL A 65 3.85 4.96 5.64
N ILE A 66 2.59 5.24 5.36
CA ILE A 66 1.66 5.80 6.34
C ILE A 66 1.50 4.81 7.51
N PRO A 67 1.75 5.22 8.78
CA PRO A 67 1.75 4.31 9.92
C PRO A 67 0.33 3.96 10.42
N ASP A 68 -0.57 3.68 9.47
CA ASP A 68 -1.93 3.21 9.73
C ASP A 68 -2.16 1.82 9.12
N ARG A 69 -2.87 0.96 9.85
CA ARG A 69 -3.11 -0.43 9.42
C ARG A 69 -3.95 -0.51 8.15
N ARG A 70 -4.94 0.38 8.01
CA ARG A 70 -5.85 0.40 6.85
C ARG A 70 -5.11 0.78 5.57
N THR A 71 -4.32 1.85 5.64
CA THR A 71 -3.54 2.32 4.49
C THR A 71 -2.50 1.29 4.07
N ARG A 72 -1.80 0.67 5.03
CA ARG A 72 -0.84 -0.41 4.75
C ARG A 72 -1.49 -1.65 4.18
N PHE A 73 -2.67 -2.02 4.66
CA PHE A 73 -3.46 -3.10 4.08
C PHE A 73 -3.82 -2.79 2.62
N LEU A 74 -4.36 -1.60 2.35
CA LEU A 74 -4.71 -1.17 0.99
C LEU A 74 -3.49 -1.15 0.07
N GLY A 75 -2.37 -0.58 0.53
CA GLY A 75 -1.12 -0.55 -0.23
C GLY A 75 -0.60 -1.95 -0.56
N ALA A 76 -0.53 -2.84 0.43
CA ALA A 76 -0.08 -4.21 0.24
C ALA A 76 -1.02 -5.00 -0.70
N THR A 77 -2.33 -4.88 -0.54
CA THR A 77 -3.32 -5.55 -1.40
C THR A 77 -3.25 -5.05 -2.83
N THR A 78 -3.13 -3.73 -3.04
CA THR A 78 -2.95 -3.14 -4.37
C THR A 78 -1.70 -3.69 -5.05
N LEU A 79 -0.58 -3.74 -4.32
CA LEU A 79 0.67 -4.31 -4.85
C LEU A 79 0.54 -5.82 -5.14
N MET A 80 -0.21 -6.58 -4.36
CA MET A 80 -0.47 -7.99 -4.69
C MET A 80 -1.13 -8.14 -6.05
N PHE A 81 -2.13 -7.33 -6.39
CA PHE A 81 -2.78 -7.37 -7.71
C PHE A 81 -1.80 -7.01 -8.82
N VAL A 82 -1.03 -5.95 -8.67
CA VAL A 82 -0.02 -5.54 -9.66
C VAL A 82 1.03 -6.63 -9.85
N LEU A 83 1.55 -7.20 -8.75
CA LEU A 83 2.56 -8.23 -8.78
C LEU A 83 2.04 -9.55 -9.35
N THR A 84 0.77 -9.90 -9.10
CA THR A 84 0.13 -11.05 -9.74
C THR A 84 0.12 -10.87 -11.26
N GLY A 85 -0.27 -9.68 -11.73
CA GLY A 85 -0.18 -9.34 -13.16
C GLY A 85 1.24 -9.44 -13.70
N ALA A 86 2.23 -8.90 -12.98
CA ALA A 86 3.63 -8.96 -13.37
C ALA A 86 4.16 -10.40 -13.45
N VAL A 87 3.89 -11.23 -12.43
CA VAL A 87 4.28 -12.65 -12.42
C VAL A 87 3.66 -13.39 -13.60
N THR A 88 2.36 -13.17 -13.85
CA THR A 88 1.66 -13.79 -14.98
C THR A 88 2.31 -13.36 -16.31
N THR A 89 2.60 -12.08 -16.47
CA THR A 89 3.25 -11.54 -17.67
C THR A 89 4.62 -12.19 -17.91
N HIS A 90 5.46 -12.28 -16.87
CA HIS A 90 6.77 -12.93 -16.98
C HIS A 90 6.68 -14.42 -17.35
N ILE A 91 5.69 -15.13 -16.80
CA ILE A 91 5.47 -16.56 -17.11
C ILE A 91 5.03 -16.72 -18.58
N VAL A 92 4.05 -15.94 -19.02
CA VAL A 92 3.49 -16.04 -20.39
C VAL A 92 4.54 -15.69 -21.44
N ASN A 93 5.39 -14.71 -21.16
CA ASN A 93 6.43 -14.26 -22.09
C ASN A 93 7.75 -15.03 -21.96
N HIS A 94 7.82 -16.05 -21.10
CA HIS A 94 9.01 -16.86 -20.88
C HIS A 94 10.26 -16.03 -20.53
N ASP A 95 10.09 -14.95 -19.76
CA ASP A 95 11.18 -14.08 -19.35
C ASP A 95 12.21 -14.84 -18.52
N ARG A 96 13.49 -14.44 -18.63
CA ARG A 96 14.55 -15.07 -17.87
C ARG A 96 14.33 -14.91 -16.36
N ALA A 97 14.67 -15.95 -15.60
CA ALA A 97 14.53 -15.93 -14.13
C ALA A 97 15.24 -14.73 -13.48
N VAL A 98 16.40 -14.30 -14.04
CA VAL A 98 17.15 -13.13 -13.55
C VAL A 98 16.34 -11.82 -13.68
N GLU A 99 15.44 -11.73 -14.65
CA GLU A 99 14.60 -10.54 -14.86
C GLU A 99 13.28 -10.60 -14.11
N SER A 100 12.80 -11.79 -13.82
CA SER A 100 11.47 -12.04 -13.29
C SER A 100 11.41 -12.35 -11.78
N TRP A 101 12.52 -12.70 -11.12
CA TRP A 101 12.53 -13.17 -9.72
C TRP A 101 11.96 -12.15 -8.71
N ALA A 102 12.09 -10.87 -9.00
CA ALA A 102 11.65 -9.81 -8.08
C ALA A 102 10.13 -9.81 -7.88
N ALA A 103 9.34 -10.02 -8.95
CA ALA A 103 7.89 -9.99 -8.87
C ALA A 103 7.31 -11.07 -7.95
N PRO A 104 7.65 -12.38 -8.08
CA PRO A 104 7.13 -13.41 -7.18
C PRO A 104 7.64 -13.23 -5.75
N THR A 105 8.88 -12.79 -5.54
CA THR A 105 9.41 -12.51 -4.20
C THR A 105 8.61 -11.44 -3.49
N HIS A 106 8.36 -10.30 -4.16
CA HIS A 106 7.55 -9.23 -3.59
C HIS A 106 6.09 -9.64 -3.43
N LEU A 107 5.54 -10.47 -4.32
CA LEU A 107 4.19 -11.01 -4.18
C LEU A 107 4.02 -11.80 -2.88
N VAL A 108 4.99 -12.68 -2.56
CA VAL A 108 4.98 -13.42 -1.29
C VAL A 108 5.06 -12.48 -0.10
N ILE A 109 5.96 -11.47 -0.14
CA ILE A 109 6.09 -10.48 0.93
C ILE A 109 4.77 -9.72 1.13
N MET A 110 4.14 -9.25 0.07
CA MET A 110 2.85 -8.53 0.16
C MET A 110 1.73 -9.46 0.64
N GLY A 111 1.75 -10.74 0.23
CA GLY A 111 0.83 -11.78 0.70
C GLY A 111 0.90 -12.02 2.21
N VAL A 112 2.06 -11.78 2.83
CA VAL A 112 2.22 -11.83 4.30
C VAL A 112 1.83 -10.50 4.95
N LEU A 113 2.19 -9.37 4.33
CA LEU A 113 1.94 -8.05 4.90
C LEU A 113 0.47 -7.62 4.86
N ALA A 114 -0.27 -8.00 3.83
CA ALA A 114 -1.69 -7.67 3.72
C ALA A 114 -2.49 -8.25 4.91
N PRO A 115 -2.51 -9.56 5.18
CA PRO A 115 -3.23 -10.08 6.34
C PRO A 115 -2.67 -9.60 7.68
N ALA A 116 -1.35 -9.34 7.79
CA ALA A 116 -0.74 -8.77 9.00
C ALA A 116 -1.25 -7.35 9.34
N ASN A 117 -1.75 -6.64 8.35
CA ASN A 117 -2.36 -5.31 8.49
C ASN A 117 -3.89 -5.34 8.34
N TRP A 118 -4.52 -6.51 8.40
CA TRP A 118 -5.96 -6.62 8.26
C TRP A 118 -6.67 -5.71 9.26
N PRO A 119 -7.54 -4.79 8.82
CA PRO A 119 -8.29 -3.93 9.73
C PRO A 119 -9.29 -4.77 10.53
N THR A 120 -9.29 -4.60 11.85
CA THR A 120 -10.20 -5.32 12.75
C THR A 120 -11.64 -4.80 12.65
N ASP A 121 -11.81 -3.54 12.21
CA ASP A 121 -13.09 -2.83 12.25
C ASP A 121 -13.55 -2.39 10.86
N TRP A 122 -13.78 -3.37 9.97
CA TRP A 122 -14.36 -3.09 8.65
C TRP A 122 -15.73 -2.38 8.71
N ARG A 123 -16.48 -2.64 9.79
CA ARG A 123 -17.80 -2.04 10.01
C ARG A 123 -17.71 -0.54 10.28
N ASP A 124 -16.61 -0.06 10.84
CA ASP A 124 -16.41 1.36 11.13
C ASP A 124 -16.07 2.16 9.86
N LEU A 125 -15.60 1.52 8.79
CA LEU A 125 -15.42 2.16 7.48
C LEU A 125 -16.76 2.55 6.83
N LEU A 126 -17.82 1.83 7.15
CA LEU A 126 -19.17 2.06 6.62
C LEU A 126 -20.06 2.85 7.58
N ARG A 127 -19.60 3.11 8.80
CA ARG A 127 -20.32 3.99 9.74
C ARG A 127 -20.04 5.44 9.38
N THR A 128 -21.08 6.13 8.94
CA THR A 128 -21.10 7.59 8.93
C THR A 128 -20.74 8.09 10.33
N PRO A 129 -19.86 9.10 10.49
CA PRO A 129 -19.56 9.66 11.80
C PRO A 129 -20.88 10.08 12.46
N THR A 130 -21.33 9.31 13.44
CA THR A 130 -22.45 9.75 14.30
C THR A 130 -21.96 11.00 14.99
N ALA A 131 -22.70 12.11 14.77
CA ALA A 131 -22.43 13.37 15.45
C ALA A 131 -22.21 13.12 16.94
N PRO A 132 -21.22 13.79 17.58
CA PRO A 132 -20.97 13.63 19.00
C PRO A 132 -22.28 13.84 19.74
N THR A 133 -22.74 12.80 20.43
CA THR A 133 -23.91 12.90 21.32
C THR A 133 -23.62 14.06 22.25
N ALA A 134 -24.46 15.10 22.15
CA ALA A 134 -24.41 16.28 23.02
C ALA A 134 -24.32 15.74 24.47
N ARG A 135 -23.22 16.04 25.15
CA ARG A 135 -23.03 15.72 26.56
C ARG A 135 -24.21 16.30 27.30
N THR A 136 -25.10 15.45 27.79
CA THR A 136 -26.15 15.87 28.73
C THR A 136 -25.46 16.61 29.89
N PRO A 137 -25.88 17.84 30.18
CA PRO A 137 -25.30 18.58 31.31
C PRO A 137 -25.49 17.75 32.58
N ARG A 138 -24.41 17.49 33.30
CA ARG A 138 -24.42 16.81 34.58
C ARG A 138 -25.29 17.67 35.52
N PRO A 139 -26.36 17.14 36.14
CA PRO A 139 -27.13 17.93 37.11
C PRO A 139 -26.19 18.35 38.24
N SER A 140 -26.15 19.66 38.45
CA SER A 140 -25.37 20.28 39.51
C SER A 140 -26.04 20.00 40.88
N ASN A 141 -25.64 18.88 41.50
CA ASN A 141 -26.02 18.56 42.91
C ASN A 141 -25.18 19.35 43.91
N GLU A 142 -24.88 20.61 43.62
CA GLU A 142 -24.07 21.44 44.51
C GLU A 142 -24.83 22.64 45.06
N MET A 143 -26.13 22.51 45.32
CA MET A 143 -26.91 23.60 45.94
C MET A 143 -27.75 23.14 47.13
N THR A 144 -27.22 22.29 48.00
CA THR A 144 -27.94 21.97 49.25
C THR A 144 -26.96 21.72 50.38
N ARG A 145 -25.97 22.62 50.59
CA ARG A 145 -25.11 22.54 51.76
C ARG A 145 -24.69 23.90 52.35
N VAL A 146 -25.51 24.93 52.25
CA VAL A 146 -25.25 26.16 53.00
C VAL A 146 -26.59 26.68 53.54
N GLN A 147 -27.26 25.98 54.40
CA GLN A 147 -28.28 26.53 55.29
C GLN A 147 -28.38 25.67 56.55
N HIS A 148 -27.34 25.61 57.35
CA HIS A 148 -27.41 25.30 58.77
C HIS A 148 -26.06 25.68 59.43
N LEU A 149 -25.89 26.98 59.73
CA LEU A 149 -25.14 27.53 60.88
C LEU A 149 -25.79 28.83 61.27
#